data_5089d1418f1fab8d4777afa3248649d7
#
_entry.id   5089d1418f1fab8d4777afa3248649d7
#
_cell.length_a   1.000
_cell.length_b   1.000
_cell.length_c   1.000
_cell.angle_alpha   90.00
_cell.angle_beta   90.00
_cell.angle_gamma   90.00
#
_symmetry.space_group_name_H-M   'P 1'
#
loop_
_entity.id
_entity.type
_entity.pdbx_description
1 polymer ?
#
loop_
_entity_poly.entity_id
_entity_poly.type
_entity_poly.pdbx_seq_one_letter_code
_entity_poly.pdbx_strand_id
1 'polypeptide(L)'
;MAFTGPERLIEKLALIPDGGEVFHGVAPLLERWCARLAEVFDAEGTSAMVFDGEGLQLCAHYGDLPAVAYRGKVKQGMGIAGHVLASGKPLLVENIEASEFFPQARYPQNQGKSFLSVPLLRDGLVAGIVNVRGGFEQPYKTHELQALSIAGLLVERDIQLVQMRGVLRSNFITVALEKAHRPDLNAMVKAAEDPGKLAKLLARSFYRELRRAGFASTQSIMAATEIISGLGTSLRDARKKIADGPAGAVEKIYTSEKQARNRK
;
A
#
# COMPACT_ATOMS: atom_id res chain seq x y z
N MET A 1 -21.63 37.16 3.09
CA MET A 1 -20.78 37.03 4.29
C MET A 1 -19.58 36.24 3.90
N ALA A 2 -18.35 36.79 4.02
CA ALA A 2 -17.15 36.04 3.75
C ALA A 2 -16.89 35.15 4.98
N PHE A 3 -16.92 33.82 4.78
CA PHE A 3 -16.54 32.88 5.82
C PHE A 3 -15.09 33.11 6.22
N THR A 4 -14.81 33.15 7.49
CA THR A 4 -13.46 33.37 8.04
C THR A 4 -13.00 32.12 8.78
N GLY A 5 -11.75 31.71 8.54
CA GLY A 5 -11.11 30.64 9.31
C GLY A 5 -11.66 29.23 9.05
N PRO A 6 -12.08 28.50 10.10
CA PRO A 6 -12.46 27.08 10.01
C PRO A 6 -13.60 26.78 9.07
N GLU A 7 -14.60 27.68 8.95
CA GLU A 7 -15.77 27.51 8.09
C GLU A 7 -15.38 27.45 6.61
N ARG A 8 -14.51 28.38 6.17
CA ARG A 8 -13.99 28.39 4.80
C ARG A 8 -13.23 27.13 4.46
N LEU A 9 -12.48 26.59 5.42
CA LEU A 9 -11.70 25.38 5.25
C LEU A 9 -12.62 24.15 5.09
N ILE A 10 -13.67 24.04 5.92
CA ILE A 10 -14.68 22.98 5.82
C ILE A 10 -15.40 23.05 4.47
N GLU A 11 -15.76 24.25 4.03
CA GLU A 11 -16.42 24.47 2.73
C GLU A 11 -15.52 24.03 1.58
N LYS A 12 -14.24 24.41 1.58
CA LYS A 12 -13.25 23.95 0.60
C LYS A 12 -13.06 22.42 0.61
N LEU A 13 -13.04 21.80 1.81
CA LEU A 13 -12.96 20.35 1.94
C LEU A 13 -14.20 19.63 1.41
N ALA A 14 -15.38 20.21 1.63
CA ALA A 14 -16.63 19.67 1.11
C ALA A 14 -16.74 19.72 -0.42
N LEU A 15 -16.00 20.63 -1.07
CA LEU A 15 -15.89 20.74 -2.52
C LEU A 15 -14.86 19.79 -3.14
N ILE A 16 -14.12 19.01 -2.34
CA ILE A 16 -13.27 17.94 -2.89
C ILE A 16 -14.22 16.95 -3.56
N PRO A 17 -14.24 16.87 -4.91
CA PRO A 17 -15.25 16.10 -5.60
C PRO A 17 -15.14 14.64 -5.22
N ASP A 18 -16.26 14.12 -4.85
CA ASP A 18 -16.43 12.68 -4.67
C ASP A 18 -16.12 11.98 -5.99
N GLY A 19 -15.16 11.11 -5.94
CA GLY A 19 -14.54 10.35 -6.96
C GLY A 19 -15.35 9.76 -8.09
N GLY A 20 -15.88 10.54 -8.97
CA GLY A 20 -16.23 10.07 -10.31
C GLY A 20 -15.01 9.64 -11.13
N GLU A 21 -13.80 10.03 -10.73
CA GLU A 21 -12.57 9.68 -11.39
C GLU A 21 -12.10 8.28 -10.99
N VAL A 22 -11.85 7.46 -11.99
CA VAL A 22 -11.32 6.10 -11.79
C VAL A 22 -9.81 6.12 -11.93
N PHE A 23 -9.12 5.99 -10.80
CA PHE A 23 -7.66 5.89 -10.77
C PHE A 23 -7.20 4.44 -10.98
N HIS A 24 -6.18 4.26 -11.82
CA HIS A 24 -5.58 2.96 -12.12
C HIS A 24 -4.28 2.71 -11.33
N GLY A 25 -4.13 3.38 -10.19
CA GLY A 25 -2.97 3.21 -9.29
C GLY A 25 -2.98 4.23 -8.18
N VAL A 26 -2.16 4.00 -7.17
CA VAL A 26 -2.06 4.87 -5.99
C VAL A 26 -1.37 6.20 -6.32
N ALA A 27 -0.36 6.20 -7.19
CA ALA A 27 0.37 7.43 -7.50
C ALA A 27 -0.49 8.51 -8.16
N PRO A 28 -1.28 8.25 -9.24
CA PRO A 28 -2.18 9.24 -9.82
C PRO A 28 -3.25 9.74 -8.85
N LEU A 29 -3.76 8.87 -7.98
CA LEU A 29 -4.69 9.26 -6.91
C LEU A 29 -4.02 10.25 -5.96
N LEU A 30 -2.81 9.97 -5.50
CA LEU A 30 -2.08 10.83 -4.57
C LEU A 30 -1.65 12.16 -5.21
N GLU A 31 -1.31 12.18 -6.50
CA GLU A 31 -1.06 13.42 -7.25
C GLU A 31 -2.29 14.32 -7.23
N ARG A 32 -3.48 13.75 -7.47
CA ARG A 32 -4.74 14.48 -7.39
C ARG A 32 -5.00 15.02 -5.98
N TRP A 33 -4.81 14.19 -4.95
CA TRP A 33 -4.97 14.62 -3.57
C TRP A 33 -3.97 15.73 -3.20
N CYS A 34 -2.71 15.62 -3.59
CA CYS A 34 -1.72 16.68 -3.35
C CYS A 34 -2.15 18.00 -3.95
N ALA A 35 -2.59 18.03 -5.21
CA ALA A 35 -3.06 19.25 -5.86
C ALA A 35 -4.28 19.85 -5.12
N ARG A 36 -5.25 19.03 -4.73
CA ARG A 36 -6.45 19.48 -4.02
C ARG A 36 -6.15 20.00 -2.61
N LEU A 37 -5.28 19.31 -1.88
CA LEU A 37 -4.86 19.79 -0.56
C LEU A 37 -4.09 21.11 -0.67
N ALA A 38 -3.31 21.33 -1.73
CA ALA A 38 -2.66 22.61 -1.95
C ALA A 38 -3.69 23.74 -2.13
N GLU A 39 -4.75 23.53 -2.90
CA GLU A 39 -5.85 24.50 -3.08
C GLU A 39 -6.61 24.76 -1.77
N VAL A 40 -6.90 23.69 -1.00
CA VAL A 40 -7.68 23.78 0.25
C VAL A 40 -6.93 24.58 1.30
N PHE A 41 -5.64 24.30 1.46
CA PHE A 41 -4.81 24.89 2.52
C PHE A 41 -4.03 26.11 2.06
N ASP A 42 -4.25 26.63 0.85
CA ASP A 42 -3.47 27.71 0.23
C ASP A 42 -1.96 27.44 0.36
N ALA A 43 -1.55 26.19 0.07
CA ALA A 43 -0.23 25.67 0.35
C ALA A 43 0.74 25.91 -0.81
N GLU A 44 2.00 26.26 -0.47
CA GLU A 44 3.10 26.32 -1.44
C GLU A 44 3.53 24.94 -1.94
N GLY A 45 3.28 23.92 -1.15
CA GLY A 45 3.61 22.57 -1.53
C GLY A 45 2.95 21.52 -0.64
N THR A 46 2.63 20.40 -1.25
CA THR A 46 2.13 19.21 -0.56
C THR A 46 2.91 17.99 -1.01
N SER A 47 2.97 16.97 -0.19
CA SER A 47 3.57 15.69 -0.56
C SER A 47 2.86 14.54 0.12
N ALA A 48 2.76 13.43 -0.59
CA ALA A 48 2.24 12.18 -0.07
C ALA A 48 3.34 11.10 -0.15
N MET A 49 3.57 10.45 0.97
CA MET A 49 4.56 9.40 1.13
C MET A 49 3.86 8.12 1.57
N VAL A 50 4.33 6.97 1.07
CA VAL A 50 3.80 5.66 1.43
C VAL A 50 4.89 4.87 2.14
N PHE A 51 4.51 4.18 3.21
CA PHE A 51 5.40 3.31 3.97
C PHE A 51 5.46 1.93 3.31
N ASP A 52 6.67 1.44 3.03
CA ASP A 52 6.88 0.16 2.35
C ASP A 52 7.41 -0.96 3.26
N GLY A 53 7.42 -0.71 4.58
CA GLY A 53 7.97 -1.64 5.59
C GLY A 53 9.38 -1.29 6.04
N GLU A 54 10.13 -0.51 5.27
CA GLU A 54 11.49 -0.07 5.61
C GLU A 54 11.59 1.43 5.85
N GLY A 55 10.72 2.21 5.21
CA GLY A 55 10.68 3.66 5.30
C GLY A 55 9.60 4.27 4.44
N LEU A 56 9.47 5.59 4.52
CA LEU A 56 8.54 6.35 3.69
C LEU A 56 9.19 6.68 2.35
N GLN A 57 8.50 6.34 1.27
CA GLN A 57 8.88 6.71 -0.08
C GLN A 57 7.92 7.78 -0.61
N LEU A 58 8.46 8.83 -1.23
CA LEU A 58 7.66 9.85 -1.91
C LEU A 58 6.92 9.21 -3.09
N CYS A 59 5.59 9.36 -3.12
CA CYS A 59 4.74 8.86 -4.19
C CYS A 59 4.16 9.97 -5.06
N ALA A 60 3.83 11.10 -4.45
CA ALA A 60 3.25 12.24 -5.15
C ALA A 60 3.57 13.55 -4.45
N HIS A 61 3.52 14.65 -5.17
CA HIS A 61 3.64 15.99 -4.63
C HIS A 61 2.96 17.04 -5.52
N TYR A 62 2.78 18.22 -4.96
CA TYR A 62 2.44 19.45 -5.64
C TYR A 62 3.42 20.55 -5.21
N GLY A 63 3.74 21.50 -6.10
CA GLY A 63 4.74 22.54 -5.87
C GLY A 63 6.18 22.04 -6.04
N ASP A 64 7.14 22.91 -5.81
CA ASP A 64 8.54 22.63 -6.04
C ASP A 64 9.11 21.68 -4.97
N LEU A 65 9.71 20.59 -5.43
CA LEU A 65 10.51 19.68 -4.64
C LEU A 65 11.87 19.45 -5.33
N PRO A 66 12.97 19.56 -4.59
CA PRO A 66 14.29 19.30 -5.15
C PRO A 66 14.45 17.82 -5.51
N ALA A 67 15.27 17.55 -6.53
CA ALA A 67 15.51 16.21 -7.06
C ALA A 67 15.94 15.18 -5.99
N VAL A 68 16.56 15.66 -4.91
CA VAL A 68 17.01 14.78 -3.80
C VAL A 68 15.81 14.26 -2.97
N ALA A 69 14.62 14.90 -3.03
CA ALA A 69 13.42 14.41 -2.35
C ALA A 69 12.95 13.05 -2.87
N TYR A 70 13.24 12.78 -4.14
CA TYR A 70 12.90 11.51 -4.79
C TYR A 70 13.92 10.40 -4.50
N ARG A 71 15.07 10.76 -3.91
CA ARG A 71 16.15 9.81 -3.65
C ARG A 71 16.14 9.39 -2.18
N GLY A 72 15.94 8.10 -1.97
CA GLY A 72 15.99 7.49 -0.64
C GLY A 72 14.67 7.52 0.11
N LYS A 73 14.62 6.72 1.16
CA LYS A 73 13.47 6.57 2.06
C LYS A 73 13.67 7.40 3.32
N VAL A 74 12.58 7.95 3.85
CA VAL A 74 12.59 8.60 5.15
C VAL A 74 12.37 7.54 6.22
N LYS A 75 13.35 7.38 7.11
CA LYS A 75 13.27 6.45 8.24
C LYS A 75 12.59 7.11 9.44
N GLN A 76 12.14 6.27 10.38
CA GLN A 76 11.61 6.74 11.67
C GLN A 76 12.57 7.71 12.34
N GLY A 77 12.04 8.80 12.89
CA GLY A 77 12.81 9.84 13.57
C GLY A 77 13.56 10.84 12.66
N MET A 78 13.53 10.64 11.33
CA MET A 78 14.22 11.54 10.40
C MET A 78 13.30 12.69 9.93
N GLY A 79 13.54 13.89 10.43
CA GLY A 79 12.76 15.09 10.07
C GLY A 79 11.27 14.97 10.45
N ILE A 80 10.46 15.86 9.92
CA ILE A 80 9.02 15.96 10.24
C ILE A 80 8.28 14.63 9.92
N ALA A 81 8.40 14.12 8.70
CA ALA A 81 7.71 12.93 8.29
C ALA A 81 8.17 11.68 9.07
N GLY A 82 9.48 11.55 9.36
CA GLY A 82 9.98 10.44 10.17
C GLY A 82 9.55 10.50 11.64
N HIS A 83 9.35 11.71 12.18
CA HIS A 83 8.77 11.89 13.51
C HIS A 83 7.30 11.42 13.55
N VAL A 84 6.51 11.82 12.56
CA VAL A 84 5.10 11.37 12.42
C VAL A 84 5.03 9.86 12.20
N LEU A 85 5.95 9.29 11.43
CA LEU A 85 6.05 7.83 11.26
C LEU A 85 6.31 7.11 12.59
N ALA A 86 7.17 7.67 13.43
CA ALA A 86 7.52 7.08 14.72
C ALA A 86 6.41 7.22 15.76
N SER A 87 5.75 8.39 15.80
CA SER A 87 4.73 8.70 16.80
C SER A 87 3.33 8.24 16.45
N GLY A 88 3.03 8.09 15.15
CA GLY A 88 1.68 7.86 14.64
C GLY A 88 0.71 9.02 14.89
N LYS A 89 1.22 10.21 15.25
CA LYS A 89 0.41 11.38 15.63
C LYS A 89 0.57 12.51 14.62
N PRO A 90 -0.50 13.28 14.36
CA PRO A 90 -0.41 14.52 13.59
C PRO A 90 0.56 15.52 14.22
N LEU A 91 1.26 16.26 13.38
CA LEU A 91 2.25 17.25 13.81
C LEU A 91 1.99 18.59 13.11
N LEU A 92 1.95 19.66 13.91
CA LEU A 92 1.96 21.05 13.48
C LEU A 92 3.33 21.65 13.80
N VAL A 93 3.96 22.27 12.81
CA VAL A 93 5.16 23.10 13.00
C VAL A 93 4.80 24.50 12.50
N GLU A 94 4.57 25.44 13.45
CA GLU A 94 4.17 26.81 13.10
C GLU A 94 5.31 27.60 12.46
N ASN A 95 6.54 27.36 12.90
CA ASN A 95 7.75 27.93 12.32
C ASN A 95 8.88 26.91 12.37
N ILE A 96 9.32 26.47 11.18
CA ILE A 96 10.39 25.47 11.08
C ILE A 96 11.71 25.97 11.63
N GLU A 97 12.04 27.25 11.44
CA GLU A 97 13.30 27.83 11.88
C GLU A 97 13.45 27.85 13.41
N ALA A 98 12.31 27.96 14.12
CA ALA A 98 12.24 27.91 15.57
C ALA A 98 12.00 26.51 16.14
N SER A 99 11.93 25.49 15.28
CA SER A 99 11.61 24.12 15.67
C SER A 99 12.86 23.25 15.80
N GLU A 100 12.73 22.15 16.55
CA GLU A 100 13.74 21.09 16.65
C GLU A 100 14.02 20.39 15.30
N PHE A 101 13.14 20.53 14.31
CA PHE A 101 13.27 19.92 12.98
C PHE A 101 14.15 20.72 12.03
N PHE A 102 14.48 21.98 12.36
CA PHE A 102 15.28 22.84 11.47
C PHE A 102 16.63 22.24 11.07
N PRO A 103 17.43 21.66 11.97
CA PRO A 103 18.70 21.04 11.60
C PRO A 103 18.58 19.84 10.66
N GLN A 104 17.40 19.20 10.64
CA GLN A 104 17.09 18.05 9.80
C GLN A 104 16.27 18.43 8.56
N ALA A 105 15.98 19.73 8.40
CA ALA A 105 15.25 20.21 7.24
C ALA A 105 16.08 19.96 5.99
N ARG A 106 15.55 19.11 5.10
CA ARG A 106 16.25 18.71 3.86
C ARG A 106 16.52 19.87 2.92
N TYR A 107 15.83 21.00 3.10
CA TYR A 107 15.79 22.11 2.16
C TYR A 107 15.67 23.47 2.86
N PRO A 108 16.74 23.98 3.46
CA PRO A 108 16.71 25.24 4.18
C PRO A 108 16.40 26.46 3.31
N GLN A 109 16.49 26.37 1.99
CA GLN A 109 16.41 27.53 1.10
C GLN A 109 15.06 27.76 0.41
N ASN A 110 14.14 26.76 0.39
CA ASN A 110 12.83 26.83 -0.28
C ASN A 110 11.69 26.65 0.71
N GLN A 111 11.72 27.35 1.84
CA GLN A 111 10.90 26.90 2.95
C GLN A 111 9.73 27.84 3.16
N GLY A 112 8.54 27.27 3.00
CA GLY A 112 7.43 27.67 3.79
C GLY A 112 7.81 27.52 5.27
N LYS A 113 7.47 28.50 6.11
CA LYS A 113 7.82 28.49 7.53
C LYS A 113 6.97 27.56 8.36
N SER A 114 5.82 27.13 7.85
CA SER A 114 4.84 26.34 8.58
C SER A 114 4.55 25.02 7.88
N PHE A 115 4.39 23.95 8.67
CA PHE A 115 4.15 22.61 8.17
C PHE A 115 3.03 21.92 8.95
N LEU A 116 2.18 21.20 8.20
CA LEU A 116 1.29 20.19 8.73
C LEU A 116 1.75 18.83 8.23
N SER A 117 1.76 17.84 9.10
CA SER A 117 2.09 16.47 8.75
C SER A 117 1.13 15.52 9.45
N VAL A 118 0.46 14.67 8.71
CA VAL A 118 -0.53 13.73 9.26
C VAL A 118 -0.26 12.30 8.79
N PRO A 119 -0.42 11.30 9.69
CA PRO A 119 -0.31 9.91 9.31
C PRO A 119 -1.55 9.46 8.53
N LEU A 120 -1.35 8.62 7.53
CA LEU A 120 -2.37 7.79 6.91
C LEU A 120 -2.41 6.48 7.68
N LEU A 121 -3.46 6.27 8.46
CA LEU A 121 -3.55 5.13 9.36
C LEU A 121 -4.40 4.01 8.73
N ARG A 122 -3.84 2.80 8.72
CA ARG A 122 -4.51 1.56 8.32
C ARG A 122 -4.39 0.55 9.47
N ASP A 123 -5.52 0.12 9.99
CA ASP A 123 -5.57 -0.84 11.11
C ASP A 123 -4.71 -0.41 12.32
N GLY A 124 -4.66 0.91 12.59
CA GLY A 124 -3.87 1.50 13.67
C GLY A 124 -2.37 1.65 13.38
N LEU A 125 -1.90 1.25 12.20
CA LEU A 125 -0.50 1.38 11.76
C LEU A 125 -0.35 2.50 10.74
N VAL A 126 0.82 3.16 10.72
CA VAL A 126 1.11 4.19 9.73
C VAL A 126 1.42 3.55 8.38
N ALA A 127 0.50 3.69 7.43
CA ALA A 127 0.65 3.23 6.05
C ALA A 127 1.27 4.29 5.12
N GLY A 128 1.24 5.55 5.53
CA GLY A 128 1.78 6.67 4.78
C GLY A 128 1.68 7.98 5.56
N ILE A 129 2.09 9.07 4.92
CA ILE A 129 2.05 10.41 5.50
C ILE A 129 1.70 11.41 4.41
N VAL A 130 0.88 12.39 4.77
CA VAL A 130 0.64 13.59 3.97
C VAL A 130 1.25 14.78 4.68
N ASN A 131 2.02 15.57 3.92
CA ASN A 131 2.60 16.82 4.40
C ASN A 131 2.05 17.99 3.59
N VAL A 132 1.80 19.10 4.27
CA VAL A 132 1.40 20.38 3.69
C VAL A 132 2.37 21.44 4.17
N ARG A 133 2.93 22.22 3.24
CA ARG A 133 3.87 23.31 3.50
C ARG A 133 3.20 24.64 3.22
N GLY A 134 3.13 25.50 4.22
CA GLY A 134 2.59 26.85 4.12
C GLY A 134 3.64 27.90 3.84
N GLY A 135 3.17 29.06 3.34
CA GLY A 135 4.00 30.22 3.09
C GLY A 135 4.42 30.98 4.35
N PHE A 136 5.14 32.09 4.12
CA PHE A 136 5.74 32.91 5.19
C PHE A 136 4.75 33.76 5.95
N GLU A 137 3.62 34.15 5.33
CA GLU A 137 2.76 35.22 5.86
C GLU A 137 1.70 34.73 6.85
N GLN A 138 1.26 33.47 6.69
CA GLN A 138 0.20 32.90 7.52
C GLN A 138 0.57 31.48 7.97
N PRO A 139 1.14 31.33 9.17
CA PRO A 139 1.44 30.00 9.70
C PRO A 139 0.14 29.24 10.00
N TYR A 140 0.16 27.93 9.74
CA TYR A 140 -0.94 27.05 10.08
C TYR A 140 -1.20 27.01 11.58
N LYS A 141 -2.45 26.69 11.94
CA LYS A 141 -2.95 26.57 13.30
C LYS A 141 -3.58 25.19 13.54
N THR A 142 -3.98 24.94 14.75
CA THR A 142 -4.54 23.65 15.18
C THR A 142 -5.76 23.21 14.36
N HIS A 143 -6.63 24.16 13.96
CA HIS A 143 -7.81 23.80 13.19
C HIS A 143 -7.49 23.29 11.77
N GLU A 144 -6.42 23.79 11.15
CA GLU A 144 -5.94 23.27 9.87
C GLU A 144 -5.32 21.88 10.03
N LEU A 145 -4.61 21.63 11.13
CA LEU A 145 -4.12 20.30 11.44
C LEU A 145 -5.27 19.30 11.63
N GLN A 146 -6.33 19.70 12.31
CA GLN A 146 -7.53 18.87 12.48
C GLN A 146 -8.21 18.58 11.14
N ALA A 147 -8.35 19.59 10.29
CA ALA A 147 -8.91 19.45 8.96
C ALA A 147 -8.07 18.53 8.07
N LEU A 148 -6.75 18.68 8.09
CA LEU A 148 -5.84 17.80 7.36
C LEU A 148 -5.89 16.36 7.91
N SER A 149 -6.08 16.18 9.20
CA SER A 149 -6.24 14.85 9.81
C SER A 149 -7.49 14.14 9.28
N ILE A 150 -8.61 14.88 9.13
CA ILE A 150 -9.83 14.36 8.51
C ILE A 150 -9.59 14.03 7.04
N ALA A 151 -8.94 14.93 6.28
CA ALA A 151 -8.56 14.67 4.90
C ALA A 151 -7.68 13.43 4.77
N GLY A 152 -6.74 13.22 5.70
CA GLY A 152 -5.89 12.03 5.75
C GLY A 152 -6.67 10.71 5.85
N LEU A 153 -7.78 10.70 6.60
CA LEU A 153 -8.67 9.52 6.65
C LEU A 153 -9.33 9.25 5.29
N LEU A 154 -9.72 10.31 4.56
CA LEU A 154 -10.30 10.18 3.23
C LEU A 154 -9.26 9.70 2.21
N VAL A 155 -8.05 10.25 2.25
CA VAL A 155 -6.93 9.81 1.40
C VAL A 155 -6.65 8.32 1.58
N GLU A 156 -6.57 7.85 2.84
CA GLU A 156 -6.31 6.45 3.12
C GLU A 156 -7.43 5.54 2.62
N ARG A 157 -8.69 5.95 2.81
CA ARG A 157 -9.86 5.23 2.29
C ARG A 157 -9.81 5.12 0.77
N ASP A 158 -9.47 6.19 0.07
CA ASP A 158 -9.35 6.20 -1.38
C ASP A 158 -8.21 5.29 -1.87
N ILE A 159 -7.07 5.29 -1.16
CA ILE A 159 -5.98 4.34 -1.43
C ILE A 159 -6.49 2.90 -1.35
N GLN A 160 -7.21 2.55 -0.28
CA GLN A 160 -7.79 1.21 -0.13
C GLN A 160 -8.74 0.86 -1.27
N LEU A 161 -9.63 1.80 -1.66
CA LEU A 161 -10.57 1.60 -2.77
C LEU A 161 -9.83 1.35 -4.10
N VAL A 162 -8.78 2.12 -4.40
CA VAL A 162 -7.97 1.92 -5.62
C VAL A 162 -7.25 0.57 -5.57
N GLN A 163 -6.69 0.18 -4.43
CA GLN A 163 -6.05 -1.11 -4.26
C GLN A 163 -7.05 -2.27 -4.45
N MET A 164 -8.22 -2.20 -3.83
CA MET A 164 -9.28 -3.20 -3.99
C MET A 164 -9.76 -3.31 -5.44
N ARG A 165 -10.02 -2.17 -6.10
CA ARG A 165 -10.38 -2.15 -7.53
C ARG A 165 -9.28 -2.73 -8.41
N GLY A 166 -8.02 -2.48 -8.08
CA GLY A 166 -6.86 -3.04 -8.77
C GLY A 166 -6.85 -4.57 -8.70
N VAL A 167 -7.07 -5.14 -7.52
CA VAL A 167 -7.16 -6.60 -7.33
C VAL A 167 -8.34 -7.19 -8.10
N LEU A 168 -9.52 -6.58 -8.01
CA LEU A 168 -10.72 -7.06 -8.71
C LEU A 168 -10.60 -7.00 -10.25
N ARG A 169 -9.85 -6.01 -10.75
CA ARG A 169 -9.58 -5.86 -12.20
C ARG A 169 -8.32 -6.59 -12.64
N SER A 170 -7.63 -7.25 -11.74
CA SER A 170 -6.37 -7.89 -12.09
C SER A 170 -6.62 -8.94 -13.18
N ASN A 171 -5.83 -8.83 -14.25
CA ASN A 171 -5.82 -9.80 -15.33
C ASN A 171 -5.53 -11.23 -14.84
N PHE A 172 -5.03 -11.36 -13.61
CA PHE A 172 -4.81 -12.65 -12.97
C PHE A 172 -6.12 -13.42 -12.80
N ILE A 173 -7.18 -12.75 -12.28
CA ILE A 173 -8.51 -13.38 -12.13
C ILE A 173 -9.10 -13.66 -13.51
N THR A 174 -9.01 -12.70 -14.43
CA THR A 174 -9.51 -12.86 -15.80
C THR A 174 -8.79 -14.00 -16.53
N VAL A 175 -7.48 -14.04 -16.49
CA VAL A 175 -6.68 -15.11 -17.14
C VAL A 175 -6.89 -16.46 -16.47
N ALA A 176 -7.08 -16.52 -15.14
CA ALA A 176 -7.40 -17.77 -14.46
C ALA A 176 -8.79 -18.31 -14.83
N LEU A 177 -9.78 -17.40 -14.95
CA LEU A 177 -11.14 -17.75 -15.34
C LEU A 177 -11.25 -18.10 -16.85
N GLU A 178 -10.61 -17.35 -17.73
CA GLU A 178 -10.59 -17.61 -19.18
C GLU A 178 -9.89 -18.92 -19.50
N LYS A 179 -8.78 -19.23 -18.83
CA LYS A 179 -8.08 -20.52 -18.99
C LYS A 179 -8.87 -21.69 -18.44
N ALA A 180 -9.74 -21.49 -17.45
CA ALA A 180 -10.65 -22.50 -16.95
C ALA A 180 -11.81 -22.80 -17.95
N HIS A 181 -12.19 -21.83 -18.80
CA HIS A 181 -13.31 -21.92 -19.70
C HIS A 181 -12.93 -22.15 -21.19
N ARG A 182 -11.73 -21.78 -21.59
CA ARG A 182 -11.18 -22.04 -22.93
C ARG A 182 -9.72 -22.45 -22.82
N PRO A 183 -9.42 -23.73 -22.63
CA PRO A 183 -8.05 -24.18 -22.71
C PRO A 183 -7.56 -24.00 -24.16
N ASP A 184 -6.63 -23.09 -24.39
CA ASP A 184 -5.80 -23.13 -25.56
C ASP A 184 -4.99 -24.44 -25.49
N LEU A 185 -5.44 -25.44 -26.23
CA LEU A 185 -4.85 -26.76 -26.25
C LEU A 185 -3.33 -26.72 -26.51
N ASN A 186 -2.87 -25.83 -27.39
CA ASN A 186 -1.43 -25.68 -27.67
C ASN A 186 -0.64 -25.08 -26.52
N ALA A 187 -1.23 -24.13 -25.78
CA ALA A 187 -0.59 -23.55 -24.56
C ALA A 187 -0.61 -24.57 -23.41
N MET A 188 -1.66 -25.38 -23.29
CA MET A 188 -1.72 -26.47 -22.30
C MET A 188 -0.74 -27.59 -22.58
N VAL A 189 -0.59 -28.00 -23.84
CA VAL A 189 0.40 -28.99 -24.24
C VAL A 189 1.81 -28.53 -23.93
N LYS A 190 2.18 -27.29 -24.30
CA LYS A 190 3.47 -26.69 -23.93
C LYS A 190 3.64 -26.47 -22.41
N ALA A 191 2.58 -26.19 -21.67
CA ALA A 191 2.64 -26.04 -20.22
C ALA A 191 2.70 -27.39 -19.49
N ALA A 192 2.14 -28.44 -20.08
CA ALA A 192 2.31 -29.82 -19.59
C ALA A 192 3.77 -30.32 -19.73
N GLU A 193 4.53 -29.78 -20.69
CA GLU A 193 5.94 -30.10 -20.86
C GLU A 193 6.83 -29.50 -19.74
N ASP A 194 6.43 -28.37 -19.12
CA ASP A 194 7.19 -27.77 -18.00
C ASP A 194 6.28 -26.99 -17.03
N PRO A 195 5.60 -27.68 -16.11
CA PRO A 195 4.72 -27.06 -15.10
C PRO A 195 5.44 -26.04 -14.22
N GLY A 196 6.74 -26.19 -14.03
CA GLY A 196 7.55 -25.28 -13.23
C GLY A 196 7.73 -23.90 -13.89
N LYS A 197 7.85 -23.87 -15.22
CA LYS A 197 7.89 -22.57 -15.95
C LYS A 197 6.56 -21.84 -15.90
N LEU A 198 5.43 -22.57 -16.05
CA LEU A 198 4.10 -22.00 -15.93
C LEU A 198 3.88 -21.41 -14.53
N ALA A 199 4.21 -22.13 -13.47
CA ALA A 199 4.08 -21.65 -12.10
C ALA A 199 4.90 -20.37 -11.85
N LYS A 200 6.14 -20.30 -12.38
CA LYS A 200 6.97 -19.09 -12.30
C LYS A 200 6.36 -17.91 -13.07
N LEU A 201 5.76 -18.12 -14.23
CA LEU A 201 5.08 -17.08 -15.00
C LEU A 201 3.86 -16.54 -14.25
N LEU A 202 3.04 -17.42 -13.68
CA LEU A 202 1.89 -17.05 -12.87
C LEU A 202 2.30 -16.26 -11.62
N ALA A 203 3.31 -16.70 -10.90
CA ALA A 203 3.82 -16.01 -9.73
C ALA A 203 4.34 -14.59 -10.07
N ARG A 204 5.08 -14.45 -11.19
CA ARG A 204 5.55 -13.13 -11.68
C ARG A 204 4.40 -12.23 -12.11
N SER A 205 3.36 -12.78 -12.74
CA SER A 205 2.17 -12.02 -13.13
C SER A 205 1.42 -11.54 -11.89
N PHE A 206 1.19 -12.40 -10.92
CA PHE A 206 0.56 -12.08 -9.65
C PHE A 206 1.31 -10.96 -8.90
N TYR A 207 2.63 -11.10 -8.74
CA TYR A 207 3.44 -10.07 -8.10
C TYR A 207 3.34 -8.72 -8.82
N ARG A 208 3.39 -8.72 -10.16
CA ARG A 208 3.29 -7.51 -10.98
C ARG A 208 1.95 -6.80 -10.80
N GLU A 209 0.86 -7.56 -10.74
CA GLU A 209 -0.48 -7.00 -10.55
C GLU A 209 -0.67 -6.43 -9.12
N LEU A 210 -0.15 -7.08 -8.09
CA LEU A 210 -0.12 -6.52 -6.74
C LEU A 210 0.64 -5.18 -6.71
N ARG A 211 1.79 -5.12 -7.38
CA ARG A 211 2.58 -3.87 -7.46
C ARG A 211 1.83 -2.77 -8.21
N ARG A 212 1.15 -3.09 -9.32
CA ARG A 212 0.32 -2.13 -10.08
C ARG A 212 -0.86 -1.63 -9.26
N ALA A 213 -1.46 -2.49 -8.46
CA ALA A 213 -2.53 -2.12 -7.54
C ALA A 213 -2.06 -1.28 -6.35
N GLY A 214 -0.75 -1.03 -6.22
CA GLY A 214 -0.17 -0.18 -5.17
C GLY A 214 0.14 -0.90 -3.86
N PHE A 215 0.14 -2.24 -3.85
CA PHE A 215 0.56 -2.99 -2.66
C PHE A 215 2.06 -2.87 -2.42
N ALA A 216 2.46 -2.69 -1.17
CA ALA A 216 3.85 -2.69 -0.76
C ALA A 216 4.47 -4.10 -0.88
N SER A 217 5.81 -4.16 -0.91
CA SER A 217 6.52 -5.45 -1.01
C SER A 217 6.19 -6.39 0.15
N THR A 218 6.03 -5.85 1.36
CA THR A 218 5.62 -6.60 2.56
C THR A 218 4.26 -7.26 2.40
N GLN A 219 3.28 -6.55 1.85
CA GLN A 219 1.94 -7.08 1.57
C GLN A 219 1.97 -8.16 0.48
N SER A 220 2.84 -8.00 -0.52
CA SER A 220 3.06 -9.00 -1.56
C SER A 220 3.69 -10.29 -0.99
N ILE A 221 4.60 -10.15 -0.03
CA ILE A 221 5.19 -11.29 0.70
C ILE A 221 4.14 -11.99 1.56
N MET A 222 3.31 -11.25 2.27
CA MET A 222 2.21 -11.83 3.06
C MET A 222 1.26 -12.64 2.18
N ALA A 223 0.84 -12.10 1.03
CA ALA A 223 -0.01 -12.81 0.08
C ALA A 223 0.65 -14.09 -0.44
N ALA A 224 1.94 -14.06 -0.76
CA ALA A 224 2.70 -15.24 -1.20
C ALA A 224 2.80 -16.29 -0.08
N THR A 225 3.03 -15.87 1.17
CA THR A 225 3.09 -16.75 2.34
C THR A 225 1.75 -17.45 2.57
N GLU A 226 0.65 -16.74 2.44
CA GLU A 226 -0.70 -17.31 2.58
C GLU A 226 -0.99 -18.37 1.49
N ILE A 227 -0.59 -18.10 0.24
CA ILE A 227 -0.71 -19.09 -0.85
C ILE A 227 0.11 -20.34 -0.52
N ILE A 228 1.35 -20.19 -0.04
CA ILE A 228 2.22 -21.32 0.33
C ILE A 228 1.61 -22.11 1.49
N SER A 229 1.07 -21.44 2.50
CA SER A 229 0.39 -22.06 3.65
C SER A 229 -0.83 -22.87 3.21
N GLY A 230 -1.68 -22.30 2.34
CA GLY A 230 -2.84 -22.97 1.78
C GLY A 230 -2.49 -24.22 0.97
N LEU A 231 -1.44 -24.14 0.14
CA LEU A 231 -0.91 -25.28 -0.61
C LEU A 231 -0.36 -26.36 0.33
N GLY A 232 0.34 -25.98 1.39
CA GLY A 232 0.86 -26.92 2.40
C GLY A 232 -0.26 -27.70 3.12
N THR A 233 -1.38 -27.04 3.38
CA THR A 233 -2.57 -27.66 3.98
C THR A 233 -3.23 -28.63 2.97
N SER A 234 -3.44 -28.19 1.73
CA SER A 234 -4.02 -29.01 0.67
C SER A 234 -3.21 -30.28 0.38
N LEU A 235 -1.87 -30.18 0.41
CA LEU A 235 -0.99 -31.33 0.24
C LEU A 235 -1.08 -32.32 1.41
N ARG A 236 -1.23 -31.83 2.64
CA ARG A 236 -1.42 -32.68 3.85
C ARG A 236 -2.75 -33.43 3.75
N ASP A 237 -3.81 -32.74 3.36
CA ASP A 237 -5.15 -33.33 3.19
C ASP A 237 -5.18 -34.37 2.06
N ALA A 238 -4.50 -34.09 0.93
CA ALA A 238 -4.37 -35.03 -0.16
C ALA A 238 -3.59 -36.29 0.26
N ARG A 239 -2.47 -36.14 1.00
CA ARG A 239 -1.70 -37.28 1.54
C ARG A 239 -2.53 -38.11 2.51
N LYS A 240 -3.34 -37.48 3.37
CA LYS A 240 -4.22 -38.16 4.31
C LYS A 240 -5.30 -38.96 3.56
N LYS A 241 -5.92 -38.38 2.53
CA LYS A 241 -6.89 -39.08 1.69
C LYS A 241 -6.31 -40.30 0.97
N ILE A 242 -5.04 -40.22 0.50
CA ILE A 242 -4.35 -41.35 -0.13
C ILE A 242 -4.03 -42.43 0.94
N ALA A 243 -3.61 -42.05 2.11
CA ALA A 243 -3.31 -43.01 3.20
C ALA A 243 -4.57 -43.70 3.77
N ASP A 244 -5.70 -43.02 3.77
CA ASP A 244 -6.99 -43.53 4.26
C ASP A 244 -7.86 -44.13 3.14
N GLY A 245 -7.42 -44.08 1.88
CA GLY A 245 -8.09 -44.64 0.70
C GLY A 245 -7.83 -46.15 0.50
N PRO A 246 -8.54 -46.81 -0.40
CA PRO A 246 -8.42 -48.26 -0.64
C PRO A 246 -6.99 -48.69 -1.00
N ALA A 247 -6.20 -47.84 -1.64
CA ALA A 247 -4.79 -48.14 -1.95
C ALA A 247 -3.91 -48.18 -0.66
N GLY A 248 -4.17 -47.30 0.32
CA GLY A 248 -3.47 -47.30 1.60
C GLY A 248 -3.86 -48.47 2.50
N ALA A 249 -5.07 -48.97 2.37
CA ALA A 249 -5.52 -50.20 3.05
C ALA A 249 -4.79 -51.45 2.57
N VAL A 250 -4.54 -51.57 1.27
CA VAL A 250 -3.80 -52.68 0.66
C VAL A 250 -2.32 -52.66 1.12
N GLU A 251 -1.70 -51.51 1.20
CA GLU A 251 -0.30 -51.38 1.65
C GLU A 251 -0.12 -51.72 3.12
N LYS A 252 -1.09 -51.34 3.98
CA LYS A 252 -1.12 -51.73 5.40
C LYS A 252 -1.28 -53.27 5.59
N ILE A 253 -2.08 -53.89 4.77
CA ILE A 253 -2.26 -55.37 4.80
C ILE A 253 -0.97 -56.06 4.35
N TYR A 254 -0.34 -55.57 3.28
CA TYR A 254 0.91 -56.18 2.77
C TYR A 254 2.10 -56.04 3.73
N THR A 255 2.18 -54.89 4.45
CA THR A 255 3.21 -54.67 5.48
C THR A 255 2.98 -55.49 6.71
N SER A 256 1.73 -55.68 7.16
CA SER A 256 1.41 -56.53 8.32
C SER A 256 1.65 -58.03 8.05
N GLU A 257 1.35 -58.50 6.85
CA GLU A 257 1.66 -59.90 6.47
C GLU A 257 3.16 -60.16 6.32
N LYS A 258 3.93 -59.19 5.83
CA LYS A 258 5.40 -59.31 5.74
C LYS A 258 6.07 -59.33 7.12
N GLN A 259 5.53 -58.55 8.10
CA GLN A 259 6.00 -58.58 9.48
C GLN A 259 5.59 -59.89 10.22
N ALA A 260 4.45 -60.45 9.90
CA ALA A 260 4.03 -61.72 10.46
C ALA A 260 4.84 -62.93 9.95
N ARG A 261 5.30 -62.87 8.67
CA ARG A 261 6.18 -63.92 8.09
C ARG A 261 7.63 -63.86 8.64
N ASN A 262 8.13 -62.73 9.07
CA ASN A 262 9.48 -62.58 9.63
C ASN A 262 9.55 -62.91 11.11
N ARG A 263 8.43 -63.26 11.77
CA ARG A 263 8.38 -63.67 13.17
C ARG A 263 8.18 -65.16 13.39
N LYS A 264 8.18 -65.95 12.34
CA LYS A 264 8.27 -67.41 12.35
C LYS A 264 9.64 -67.89 11.87
#